data_133f41964445fbde055251514485065b
#
_entry.id   133f41964445fbde055251514485065b
#
_cell.length_a   1.000
_cell.length_b   1.000
_cell.length_c   1.000
_cell.angle_alpha   90.00
_cell.angle_beta   90.00
_cell.angle_gamma   90.00
#
_symmetry.space_group_name_H-M   'P 1'
#
loop_
_entity.id
_entity.type
_entity.pdbx_description
1 polymer ?
#
loop_
_entity_poly.entity_id
_entity_poly.type
_entity_poly.pdbx_seq_one_letter_code
_entity_poly.pdbx_strand_id
1 'polypeptide(L)'
;MAGREIVHRIHRVLWFAITLLTGILAGFLTSHAVMLGRYFTWLIESDNYHVFTETFSLFRQATHANVHYNLFLWVSLVVGAIWLIFSFIVKRQRVVAVIAGLSSFWTGCVFFVSNFSAAEEAVATGVADEAMRQFFVSWNIPMHTSFAVFYTVCFLLLLLSGCRQSRSNTDL
;
A
#
# COMPACT_ATOMS: atom_id res chain seq x y z
N MET A 1 -17.67 -30.49 14.28
CA MET A 1 -17.19 -30.37 12.88
C MET A 1 -17.53 -29.01 12.27
N ALA A 2 -18.75 -28.49 12.39
CA ALA A 2 -19.19 -27.22 11.82
C ALA A 2 -18.29 -26.00 12.14
N GLY A 3 -17.79 -25.87 13.36
CA GLY A 3 -16.96 -24.72 13.74
C GLY A 3 -15.62 -24.64 12.98
N ARG A 4 -14.98 -25.77 12.67
CA ARG A 4 -13.73 -25.79 11.89
C ARG A 4 -13.95 -25.37 10.42
N GLU A 5 -15.05 -25.79 9.81
CA GLU A 5 -15.39 -25.38 8.46
C GLU A 5 -15.63 -23.88 8.36
N ILE A 6 -16.33 -23.28 9.33
CA ILE A 6 -16.57 -21.84 9.38
C ILE A 6 -15.23 -21.08 9.45
N VAL A 7 -14.31 -21.48 10.33
CA VAL A 7 -13.00 -20.82 10.48
C VAL A 7 -12.18 -20.91 9.19
N HIS A 8 -12.18 -22.05 8.50
CA HIS A 8 -11.50 -22.21 7.23
C HIS A 8 -12.14 -21.36 6.10
N ARG A 9 -13.47 -21.21 6.12
CA ARG A 9 -14.19 -20.36 5.17
C ARG A 9 -13.85 -18.89 5.37
N ILE A 10 -13.86 -18.43 6.62
CA ILE A 10 -13.45 -17.06 6.98
C ILE A 10 -12.01 -16.79 6.53
N HIS A 11 -11.07 -17.68 6.86
CA HIS A 11 -9.67 -17.55 6.44
C HIS A 11 -9.53 -17.41 4.92
N ARG A 12 -10.30 -18.16 4.13
CA ARG A 12 -10.28 -18.10 2.67
C ARG A 12 -10.83 -16.78 2.13
N VAL A 13 -11.91 -16.28 2.72
CA VAL A 13 -12.50 -14.98 2.35
C VAL A 13 -11.51 -13.85 2.68
N LEU A 14 -10.90 -13.89 3.85
CA LEU A 14 -9.87 -12.91 4.24
C LEU A 14 -8.63 -12.97 3.33
N TRP A 15 -8.19 -14.18 2.96
CA TRP A 15 -7.10 -14.34 1.99
C TRP A 15 -7.44 -13.69 0.64
N PHE A 16 -8.63 -13.90 0.13
CA PHE A 16 -9.08 -13.28 -1.11
C PHE A 16 -9.12 -11.75 -0.99
N ALA A 17 -9.69 -11.24 0.10
CA ALA A 17 -9.79 -9.80 0.36
C ALA A 17 -8.40 -9.14 0.46
N ILE A 18 -7.47 -9.72 1.22
CA ILE A 18 -6.11 -9.16 1.34
C ILE A 18 -5.34 -9.26 0.02
N THR A 19 -5.54 -10.32 -0.76
CA THR A 19 -4.92 -10.46 -2.08
C THR A 19 -5.39 -9.35 -3.03
N LEU A 20 -6.69 -9.09 -3.08
CA LEU A 20 -7.27 -8.02 -3.89
C LEU A 20 -6.75 -6.65 -3.47
N LEU A 21 -6.80 -6.33 -2.17
CA LEU A 21 -6.33 -5.05 -1.63
C LEU A 21 -4.83 -4.84 -1.90
N THR A 22 -4.03 -5.88 -1.68
CA THR A 22 -2.57 -5.81 -1.94
C THR A 22 -2.28 -5.59 -3.42
N GLY A 23 -3.04 -6.23 -4.33
CA GLY A 23 -2.91 -6.02 -5.77
C GLY A 23 -3.26 -4.60 -6.21
N ILE A 24 -4.34 -4.03 -5.66
CA ILE A 24 -4.74 -2.63 -5.93
C ILE A 24 -3.64 -1.67 -5.46
N LEU A 25 -3.13 -1.86 -4.23
CA LEU A 25 -2.06 -1.02 -3.68
C LEU A 25 -0.75 -1.18 -4.46
N ALA A 26 -0.37 -2.39 -4.85
CA ALA A 26 0.80 -2.64 -5.68
C ALA A 26 0.71 -1.90 -7.02
N GLY A 27 -0.42 -1.95 -7.69
CA GLY A 27 -0.67 -1.24 -8.95
C GLY A 27 -0.62 0.27 -8.77
N PHE A 28 -1.29 0.80 -7.74
CA PHE A 28 -1.30 2.22 -7.45
C PHE A 28 0.10 2.76 -7.12
N LEU A 29 0.83 2.09 -6.22
CA LEU A 29 2.17 2.50 -5.80
C LEU A 29 3.19 2.39 -6.95
N THR A 30 3.05 1.38 -7.80
CA THR A 30 3.86 1.25 -9.02
C THR A 30 3.58 2.40 -9.98
N SER A 31 2.30 2.71 -10.23
CA SER A 31 1.92 3.86 -11.07
C SER A 31 2.45 5.17 -10.49
N HIS A 32 2.39 5.34 -9.18
CA HIS A 32 2.97 6.53 -8.53
C HIS A 32 4.50 6.58 -8.73
N ALA A 33 5.22 5.51 -8.44
CA ALA A 33 6.67 5.48 -8.58
C ALA A 33 7.15 5.73 -10.03
N VAL A 34 6.41 5.23 -11.03
CA VAL A 34 6.82 5.30 -12.44
C VAL A 34 6.35 6.57 -13.14
N MET A 35 5.17 7.09 -12.79
CA MET A 35 4.53 8.22 -13.50
C MET A 35 4.28 9.42 -12.60
N LEU A 36 3.34 9.32 -11.66
CA LEU A 36 2.87 10.47 -10.88
C LEU A 36 3.97 11.08 -10.02
N GLY A 37 4.71 10.24 -9.29
CA GLY A 37 5.80 10.71 -8.43
C GLY A 37 6.91 11.38 -9.25
N ARG A 38 7.24 10.82 -10.44
CA ARG A 38 8.22 11.45 -11.34
C ARG A 38 7.72 12.78 -11.90
N TYR A 39 6.44 12.86 -12.25
CA TYR A 39 5.85 14.10 -12.72
C TYR A 39 5.87 15.17 -11.62
N PHE A 40 5.54 14.84 -10.40
CA PHE A 40 5.59 15.77 -9.27
C PHE A 40 7.00 16.24 -8.95
N THR A 41 7.96 15.30 -8.91
CA THR A 41 9.37 15.64 -8.74
C THR A 41 9.87 16.57 -9.83
N TRP A 42 9.55 16.26 -11.09
CA TRP A 42 9.92 17.09 -12.24
C TRP A 42 9.34 18.50 -12.18
N LEU A 43 8.06 18.66 -11.78
CA LEU A 43 7.44 20.00 -11.62
C LEU A 43 8.19 20.86 -10.60
N ILE A 44 8.64 20.25 -9.50
CA ILE A 44 9.39 20.96 -8.45
C ILE A 44 10.81 21.32 -8.95
N GLU A 45 11.52 20.36 -9.54
CA GLU A 45 12.90 20.54 -10.03
C GLU A 45 13.00 21.52 -11.20
N SER A 46 11.96 21.63 -12.02
CA SER A 46 11.89 22.56 -13.16
C SER A 46 11.30 23.92 -12.83
N ASP A 47 11.21 24.27 -11.55
CA ASP A 47 10.63 25.55 -11.06
C ASP A 47 9.17 25.77 -11.46
N ASN A 48 8.44 24.68 -11.73
CA ASN A 48 7.02 24.70 -12.07
C ASN A 48 6.10 24.32 -10.90
N TYR A 49 6.55 24.54 -9.67
CA TYR A 49 5.78 24.18 -8.47
C TYR A 49 4.42 24.89 -8.42
N HIS A 50 4.31 26.10 -8.99
CA HIS A 50 3.02 26.81 -9.13
C HIS A 50 1.99 25.99 -9.93
N VAL A 51 2.40 25.29 -10.99
CA VAL A 51 1.51 24.42 -11.78
C VAL A 51 0.97 23.29 -10.91
N PHE A 52 1.82 22.72 -10.04
CA PHE A 52 1.40 21.68 -9.08
C PHE A 52 0.32 22.22 -8.14
N THR A 53 0.53 23.40 -7.56
CA THR A 53 -0.42 24.01 -6.62
C THR A 53 -1.73 24.43 -7.27
N GLU A 54 -1.68 24.94 -8.51
CA GLU A 54 -2.86 25.39 -9.27
C GLU A 54 -3.68 24.23 -9.87
N THR A 55 -3.12 23.04 -9.97
CA THR A 55 -3.79 21.87 -10.57
C THR A 55 -4.03 20.76 -9.56
N PHE A 56 -2.98 20.06 -9.16
CA PHE A 56 -3.11 18.87 -8.31
C PHE A 56 -3.62 19.18 -6.90
N SER A 57 -3.16 20.28 -6.30
CA SER A 57 -3.62 20.66 -4.96
C SER A 57 -5.11 20.99 -4.96
N LEU A 58 -5.60 21.70 -5.97
CA LEU A 58 -7.03 22.00 -6.12
C LEU A 58 -7.84 20.73 -6.41
N PHE A 59 -7.35 19.87 -7.31
CA PHE A 59 -7.99 18.57 -7.58
C PHE A 59 -8.09 17.73 -6.30
N ARG A 60 -7.01 17.62 -5.54
CA ARG A 60 -6.96 16.86 -4.30
C ARG A 60 -7.96 17.37 -3.26
N GLN A 61 -8.08 18.70 -3.11
CA GLN A 61 -9.05 19.33 -2.22
C GLN A 61 -10.49 19.06 -2.68
N ALA A 62 -10.78 19.23 -3.95
CA ALA A 62 -12.12 19.07 -4.51
C ALA A 62 -12.60 17.61 -4.47
N THR A 63 -11.72 16.64 -4.66
CA THR A 63 -12.07 15.21 -4.77
C THR A 63 -11.83 14.42 -3.51
N HIS A 64 -11.18 14.99 -2.50
CA HIS A 64 -10.72 14.27 -1.30
C HIS A 64 -9.91 13.00 -1.61
N ALA A 65 -9.09 13.04 -2.67
CA ALA A 65 -8.36 11.89 -3.20
C ALA A 65 -7.47 11.21 -2.14
N ASN A 66 -6.86 11.98 -1.24
CA ASN A 66 -6.08 11.48 -0.10
C ASN A 66 -6.91 10.62 0.87
N VAL A 67 -8.18 10.96 1.09
CA VAL A 67 -9.07 10.19 2.00
C VAL A 67 -9.32 8.80 1.42
N HIS A 68 -9.59 8.71 0.12
CA HIS A 68 -9.82 7.44 -0.57
C HIS A 68 -8.57 6.55 -0.53
N TYR A 69 -7.40 7.12 -0.80
CA TYR A 69 -6.13 6.39 -0.74
C TYR A 69 -5.82 5.88 0.68
N ASN A 70 -5.94 6.75 1.68
CA ASN A 70 -5.74 6.37 3.07
C ASN A 70 -6.72 5.30 3.54
N LEU A 71 -7.98 5.34 3.07
CA LEU A 71 -8.95 4.31 3.37
C LEU A 71 -8.50 2.93 2.87
N PHE A 72 -7.98 2.83 1.64
CA PHE A 72 -7.43 1.57 1.13
C PHE A 72 -6.26 1.05 1.96
N LEU A 73 -5.36 1.93 2.40
CA LEU A 73 -4.25 1.55 3.28
C LEU A 73 -4.75 1.02 4.61
N TRP A 74 -5.65 1.73 5.29
CA TRP A 74 -6.19 1.32 6.58
C TRP A 74 -7.00 0.03 6.50
N VAL A 75 -7.86 -0.12 5.50
CA VAL A 75 -8.62 -1.35 5.28
C VAL A 75 -7.68 -2.52 5.01
N SER A 76 -6.64 -2.34 4.20
CA SER A 76 -5.63 -3.36 3.94
C SER A 76 -4.89 -3.78 5.22
N LEU A 77 -4.52 -2.84 6.07
CA LEU A 77 -3.86 -3.11 7.34
C LEU A 77 -4.76 -3.91 8.30
N VAL A 78 -6.01 -3.49 8.45
CA VAL A 78 -6.98 -4.17 9.33
C VAL A 78 -7.28 -5.58 8.82
N VAL A 79 -7.60 -5.74 7.54
CA VAL A 79 -7.89 -7.05 6.92
C VAL A 79 -6.65 -7.94 6.99
N GLY A 80 -5.47 -7.40 6.75
CA GLY A 80 -4.19 -8.10 6.86
C GLY A 80 -3.91 -8.60 8.27
N ALA A 81 -4.15 -7.78 9.29
CA ALA A 81 -3.99 -8.17 10.69
C ALA A 81 -4.96 -9.29 11.09
N ILE A 82 -6.23 -9.18 10.71
CA ILE A 82 -7.23 -10.22 10.97
C ILE A 82 -6.83 -11.51 10.26
N TRP A 83 -6.45 -11.45 8.99
CA TRP A 83 -6.01 -12.61 8.23
C TRP A 83 -4.76 -13.25 8.83
N LEU A 84 -3.80 -12.46 9.32
CA LEU A 84 -2.62 -12.95 10.03
C LEU A 84 -3.02 -13.80 11.23
N ILE A 85 -3.93 -13.32 12.08
CA ILE A 85 -4.45 -14.05 13.25
C ILE A 85 -5.08 -15.38 12.81
N PHE A 86 -5.97 -15.35 11.82
CA PHE A 86 -6.63 -16.56 11.30
C PHE A 86 -5.63 -17.53 10.68
N SER A 87 -4.57 -17.06 10.02
CA SER A 87 -3.51 -17.90 9.45
C SER A 87 -2.75 -18.67 10.53
N PHE A 88 -2.57 -18.08 11.71
CA PHE A 88 -2.00 -18.79 12.86
C PHE A 88 -2.98 -19.77 13.50
N ILE A 89 -4.26 -19.44 13.60
CA ILE A 89 -5.31 -20.33 14.11
C ILE A 89 -5.45 -21.58 13.23
N VAL A 90 -5.58 -21.39 11.90
CA VAL A 90 -5.74 -22.52 10.96
C VAL A 90 -4.43 -23.20 10.60
N LYS A 91 -3.31 -22.67 11.05
CA LYS A 91 -1.95 -23.17 10.77
C LYS A 91 -1.59 -23.23 9.27
N ARG A 92 -2.14 -22.30 8.49
CA ARG A 92 -1.92 -22.19 7.04
C ARG A 92 -1.37 -20.83 6.66
N GLN A 93 -0.54 -20.78 5.63
CA GLN A 93 0.00 -19.54 5.02
C GLN A 93 0.67 -18.56 6.00
N ARG A 94 1.16 -19.01 7.14
CA ARG A 94 1.73 -18.16 8.20
C ARG A 94 2.85 -17.26 7.72
N VAL A 95 3.78 -17.81 6.94
CA VAL A 95 4.93 -17.05 6.40
C VAL A 95 4.45 -15.93 5.49
N VAL A 96 3.52 -16.23 4.57
CA VAL A 96 2.96 -15.23 3.66
C VAL A 96 2.18 -14.17 4.44
N ALA A 97 1.46 -14.56 5.47
CA ALA A 97 0.71 -13.64 6.33
C ALA A 97 1.64 -12.70 7.11
N VAL A 98 2.78 -13.19 7.57
CA VAL A 98 3.81 -12.35 8.22
C VAL A 98 4.42 -11.36 7.23
N ILE A 99 4.77 -11.81 6.02
CA ILE A 99 5.33 -10.93 4.98
C ILE A 99 4.32 -9.85 4.59
N ALA A 100 3.04 -10.20 4.43
CA ALA A 100 1.98 -9.22 4.16
C ALA A 100 1.83 -8.19 5.28
N GLY A 101 1.87 -8.64 6.53
CA GLY A 101 1.86 -7.76 7.70
C GLY A 101 3.07 -6.84 7.77
N LEU A 102 4.27 -7.36 7.46
CA LEU A 102 5.50 -6.57 7.43
C LEU A 102 5.47 -5.49 6.34
N SER A 103 4.88 -5.76 5.18
CA SER A 103 4.75 -4.76 4.10
C SER A 103 3.89 -3.58 4.53
N SER A 104 2.75 -3.84 5.17
CA SER A 104 1.88 -2.80 5.72
C SER A 104 2.54 -2.04 6.87
N PHE A 105 3.25 -2.77 7.75
CA PHE A 105 4.00 -2.17 8.85
C PHE A 105 5.13 -1.26 8.36
N TRP A 106 5.89 -1.69 7.35
CA TRP A 106 6.94 -0.87 6.73
C TRP A 106 6.37 0.44 6.20
N THR A 107 5.29 0.38 5.43
CA THR A 107 4.63 1.58 4.91
C THR A 107 4.19 2.51 6.05
N GLY A 108 3.55 1.97 7.07
CA GLY A 108 3.16 2.74 8.26
C GLY A 108 4.34 3.38 8.97
N CYS A 109 5.44 2.65 9.19
CA CYS A 109 6.64 3.18 9.81
C CYS A 109 7.23 4.34 9.01
N VAL A 110 7.35 4.20 7.69
CA VAL A 110 7.88 5.28 6.85
C VAL A 110 6.98 6.51 6.89
N PHE A 111 5.67 6.35 6.79
CA PHE A 111 4.75 7.48 6.83
C PHE A 111 4.70 8.19 8.19
N PHE A 112 4.77 7.46 9.29
CA PHE A 112 4.58 8.04 10.63
C PHE A 112 5.89 8.36 11.36
N VAL A 113 6.98 7.66 11.06
CA VAL A 113 8.27 7.86 11.75
C VAL A 113 9.21 8.78 10.97
N SER A 114 9.18 8.73 9.64
CA SER A 114 9.90 9.69 8.82
C SER A 114 9.04 10.96 8.63
N ASN A 115 9.68 12.12 8.55
CA ASN A 115 8.98 13.37 8.21
C ASN A 115 8.46 13.41 6.76
N PHE A 116 8.50 12.28 6.04
CA PHE A 116 8.10 12.21 4.63
C PHE A 116 6.63 12.54 4.44
N SER A 117 5.73 12.01 5.27
CA SER A 117 4.30 12.31 5.14
C SER A 117 3.98 13.79 5.38
N ALA A 118 4.71 14.43 6.28
CA ALA A 118 4.55 15.87 6.54
C ALA A 118 5.02 16.71 5.34
N ALA A 119 6.15 16.34 4.74
CA ALA A 119 6.65 17.00 3.53
C ALA A 119 5.75 16.75 2.32
N GLU A 120 5.26 15.52 2.13
CA GLU A 120 4.31 15.17 1.08
C GLU A 120 3.00 15.96 1.23
N GLU A 121 2.46 16.06 2.43
CA GLU A 121 1.26 16.84 2.71
C GLU A 121 1.48 18.33 2.45
N ALA A 122 2.59 18.91 2.90
CA ALA A 122 2.92 20.30 2.67
C ALA A 122 3.09 20.61 1.18
N VAL A 123 3.76 19.73 0.42
CA VAL A 123 3.88 19.84 -1.03
C VAL A 123 2.49 19.73 -1.69
N ALA A 124 1.70 18.74 -1.30
CA ALA A 124 0.40 18.49 -1.90
C ALA A 124 -0.65 19.56 -1.61
N THR A 125 -0.49 20.33 -0.53
CA THR A 125 -1.37 21.46 -0.18
C THR A 125 -0.83 22.83 -0.61
N GLY A 126 0.38 22.87 -1.18
CA GLY A 126 0.96 24.11 -1.68
C GLY A 126 1.61 24.99 -0.60
N VAL A 127 1.80 24.49 0.63
CA VAL A 127 2.38 25.24 1.76
C VAL A 127 3.83 24.87 2.06
N ALA A 128 4.46 24.00 1.24
CA ALA A 128 5.82 23.57 1.45
C ALA A 128 6.83 24.71 1.25
N ASP A 129 7.72 24.88 2.22
CA ASP A 129 8.91 25.70 2.06
C ASP A 129 9.96 24.98 1.19
N GLU A 130 11.06 25.66 0.91
CA GLU A 130 12.12 25.11 0.05
C GLU A 130 12.74 23.84 0.64
N ALA A 131 12.96 23.79 1.95
CA ALA A 131 13.56 22.63 2.61
C ALA A 131 12.64 21.39 2.50
N MET A 132 11.32 21.57 2.68
CA MET A 132 10.33 20.51 2.51
C MET A 132 10.23 20.03 1.05
N ARG A 133 10.30 20.94 0.08
CA ARG A 133 10.31 20.60 -1.35
C ARG A 133 11.54 19.76 -1.70
N GLN A 134 12.73 20.17 -1.28
CA GLN A 134 13.97 19.44 -1.52
C GLN A 134 13.98 18.07 -0.83
N PHE A 135 13.47 17.99 0.39
CA PHE A 135 13.30 16.72 1.07
C PHE A 135 12.33 15.81 0.32
N PHE A 136 11.18 16.32 -0.12
CA PHE A 136 10.22 15.56 -0.92
C PHE A 136 10.84 15.06 -2.22
N VAL A 137 11.51 15.91 -2.99
CA VAL A 137 12.17 15.54 -4.26
C VAL A 137 13.17 14.42 -4.03
N SER A 138 14.00 14.50 -2.98
CA SER A 138 15.02 13.51 -2.67
C SER A 138 14.45 12.13 -2.32
N TRP A 139 13.28 12.07 -1.69
CA TRP A 139 12.74 10.85 -1.12
C TRP A 139 11.48 10.32 -1.82
N ASN A 140 10.77 11.12 -2.60
CA ASN A 140 9.50 10.73 -3.23
C ASN A 140 9.65 9.44 -4.07
N ILE A 141 10.57 9.40 -5.02
CA ILE A 141 10.75 8.22 -5.88
C ILE A 141 11.31 7.01 -5.11
N PRO A 142 12.38 7.13 -4.28
CA PRO A 142 12.87 6.01 -3.50
C PRO A 142 11.81 5.38 -2.58
N MET A 143 11.04 6.20 -1.87
CA MET A 143 10.01 5.72 -0.95
C MET A 143 8.89 4.99 -1.68
N HIS A 144 8.28 5.60 -2.69
CA HIS A 144 7.21 4.97 -3.46
C HIS A 144 7.69 3.73 -4.23
N THR A 145 8.94 3.71 -4.69
CA THR A 145 9.53 2.51 -5.29
C THR A 145 9.66 1.38 -4.27
N SER A 146 10.12 1.68 -3.06
CA SER A 146 10.22 0.67 -2.00
C SER A 146 8.85 0.07 -1.67
N PHE A 147 7.82 0.89 -1.53
CA PHE A 147 6.46 0.42 -1.30
C PHE A 147 5.93 -0.42 -2.47
N ALA A 148 6.12 0.04 -3.71
CA ALA A 148 5.71 -0.69 -4.91
C ALA A 148 6.33 -2.09 -4.95
N VAL A 149 7.63 -2.21 -4.67
CA VAL A 149 8.33 -3.50 -4.62
C VAL A 149 7.77 -4.40 -3.52
N PHE A 150 7.64 -3.89 -2.29
CA PHE A 150 7.11 -4.69 -1.17
C PHE A 150 5.70 -5.20 -1.44
N TYR A 151 4.78 -4.32 -1.88
CA TYR A 151 3.40 -4.72 -2.17
C TYR A 151 3.31 -5.67 -3.38
N THR A 152 4.13 -5.48 -4.41
CA THR A 152 4.17 -6.39 -5.56
C THR A 152 4.66 -7.78 -5.17
N VAL A 153 5.75 -7.87 -4.43
CA VAL A 153 6.25 -9.17 -3.91
C VAL A 153 5.21 -9.84 -3.03
N CYS A 154 4.58 -9.09 -2.13
CA CYS A 154 3.52 -9.60 -1.27
C CYS A 154 2.34 -10.13 -2.08
N PHE A 155 1.87 -9.39 -3.08
CA PHE A 155 0.79 -9.80 -3.97
C PHE A 155 1.11 -11.11 -4.71
N LEU A 156 2.30 -11.23 -5.26
CA LEU A 156 2.75 -12.45 -5.93
C LEU A 156 2.79 -13.65 -4.99
N LEU A 157 3.30 -13.47 -3.76
CA LEU A 157 3.33 -14.53 -2.74
C LEU A 157 1.92 -14.97 -2.33
N LEU A 158 0.98 -14.01 -2.21
CA LEU A 158 -0.41 -14.30 -1.91
C LEU A 158 -1.06 -15.14 -3.03
N LEU A 159 -0.86 -14.78 -4.29
CA LEU A 159 -1.35 -15.54 -5.45
C LEU A 159 -0.77 -16.96 -5.47
N LEU A 160 0.55 -17.09 -5.35
CA LEU A 160 1.22 -18.40 -5.36
C LEU A 160 0.76 -19.30 -4.20
N SER A 161 0.49 -18.72 -3.03
CA SER A 161 -0.01 -19.46 -1.88
C SER A 161 -1.42 -20.03 -2.12
N GLY A 162 -2.26 -19.29 -2.83
CA GLY A 162 -3.60 -19.74 -3.22
C GLY A 162 -3.58 -20.89 -4.25
N CYS A 163 -2.72 -20.78 -5.26
CA CYS A 163 -2.55 -21.82 -6.28
C CYS A 163 -2.11 -23.16 -5.66
N ARG A 164 -1.21 -23.14 -4.67
CA ARG A 164 -0.78 -24.35 -3.94
C ARG A 164 -1.90 -25.03 -3.16
N GLN A 165 -2.80 -24.22 -2.56
CA GLN A 165 -3.94 -24.78 -1.82
C GLN A 165 -4.97 -25.45 -2.72
N SER A 166 -5.18 -24.93 -3.93
CA SER A 166 -6.12 -25.52 -4.88
C SER A 166 -5.66 -26.92 -5.32
N ARG A 167 -4.36 -27.10 -5.57
CA ARG A 167 -3.80 -28.41 -5.96
C ARG A 167 -3.91 -29.46 -4.86
N SER A 168 -3.63 -29.09 -3.63
CA SER A 168 -3.72 -30.01 -2.47
C SER A 168 -5.13 -30.52 -2.18
N ASN A 169 -6.17 -29.84 -2.65
CA ASN A 169 -7.57 -30.25 -2.48
C ASN A 169 -8.09 -31.12 -3.64
N THR A 170 -7.37 -31.21 -4.77
CA THR A 170 -7.73 -32.05 -5.92
C THR A 170 -7.11 -33.46 -5.84
N ASP A 171 -6.11 -33.63 -4.96
CA ASP A 171 -5.39 -34.90 -4.79
C ASP A 171 -5.96 -35.76 -3.65
N LEU A 172 -7.13 -35.38 -3.09
CA LEU A 172 -7.87 -36.13 -2.04
C LEU A 172 -9.25 -36.57 -2.57
#